data_d5d15e7a4a4a48620b4f8ea267386aa6
#
_entry.id   d5d15e7a4a4a48620b4f8ea267386aa6
#
_cell.length_a   1.000
_cell.length_b   1.000
_cell.length_c   1.000
_cell.angle_alpha   90.00
_cell.angle_beta   90.00
_cell.angle_gamma   90.00
#
_symmetry.space_group_name_H-M   'P 1'
#
loop_
_entity.id
_entity.type
_entity.pdbx_description
1 polymer ?
#
loop_
_entity_poly.entity_id
_entity_poly.type
_entity_poly.pdbx_seq_one_letter_code
_entity_poly.pdbx_strand_id
1 'polypeptide(L)'
;MPALLKAGKEYVGVMHLHGDVDKKKLLETAAKFEGEITQLPPAKSAVKREPRQRRVYYFEILEVVGREVLFKTGVEAGTYIRKLCHDMGVELGVGANMKQLRRVRAGPFTEATSVTMQELHEAWMLYKETGREELLRKVVRPVEDGVLMVPKVYAKDSAVASVTHGARLGVVGVAQVEESLRAGKLSAIMSLKGELVAIGLALMDAEDVVKLWEGDVVKTDRVVMEKGVYPRGW
;
A
#
# COMPACT_ATOMS: atom_id res chain seq x y z
N MET A 1 4.21 3.09 -9.20
CA MET A 1 4.36 2.78 -7.75
C MET A 1 3.63 3.72 -6.77
N PRO A 2 2.86 4.76 -7.18
CA PRO A 2 2.15 5.63 -6.22
C PRO A 2 1.19 4.88 -5.30
N ALA A 3 0.51 3.84 -5.80
CA ALA A 3 -0.41 3.00 -5.02
C ALA A 3 0.25 2.37 -3.79
N LEU A 4 1.40 1.74 -3.96
CA LEU A 4 2.13 1.07 -2.87
C LEU A 4 2.80 2.06 -1.90
N LEU A 5 3.24 3.23 -2.41
CA LEU A 5 3.83 4.26 -1.55
C LEU A 5 2.83 4.80 -0.53
N LYS A 6 1.58 4.99 -0.94
CA LYS A 6 0.49 5.51 -0.08
C LYS A 6 -0.21 4.43 0.75
N ALA A 7 -0.01 3.16 0.44
CA ALA A 7 -0.65 2.06 1.17
C ALA A 7 -0.17 1.99 2.63
N GLY A 8 -1.04 1.56 3.53
CA GLY A 8 -0.72 1.34 4.94
C GLY A 8 0.40 0.32 5.15
N LYS A 9 1.05 0.40 6.29
CA LYS A 9 2.15 -0.49 6.69
C LYS A 9 1.88 -1.08 8.07
N GLU A 10 2.32 -2.33 8.28
CA GLU A 10 2.35 -2.92 9.61
C GLU A 10 3.77 -3.20 10.05
N TYR A 11 4.00 -3.00 11.33
CA TYR A 11 5.30 -3.19 11.95
C TYR A 11 5.15 -3.98 13.23
N VAL A 12 6.16 -4.82 13.52
CA VAL A 12 6.44 -5.38 14.84
C VAL A 12 7.74 -4.76 15.32
N GLY A 13 7.76 -4.30 16.54
CA GLY A 13 8.93 -3.62 17.09
C GLY A 13 9.11 -3.82 18.59
N VAL A 14 10.30 -3.52 19.07
CA VAL A 14 10.63 -3.49 20.49
C VAL A 14 10.90 -2.05 20.88
N MET A 15 10.14 -1.55 21.83
CA MET A 15 10.33 -0.27 22.50
C MET A 15 10.97 -0.51 23.87
N HIS A 16 12.01 0.26 24.19
CA HIS A 16 12.64 0.27 25.52
C HIS A 16 12.15 1.48 26.32
N LEU A 17 11.56 1.23 27.48
CA LEU A 17 11.15 2.26 28.45
C LEU A 17 12.34 2.63 29.33
N HIS A 18 12.52 3.94 29.60
CA HIS A 18 13.63 4.41 30.42
C HIS A 18 13.34 4.32 31.94
N GLY A 19 12.10 3.99 32.33
CA GLY A 19 11.65 3.75 33.68
C GLY A 19 10.60 2.65 33.76
N ASP A 20 10.28 2.19 34.93
CA ASP A 20 9.25 1.18 35.15
C ASP A 20 7.87 1.79 35.00
N VAL A 21 6.96 1.09 34.33
CA VAL A 21 5.60 1.54 34.07
C VAL A 21 4.65 0.40 34.38
N ASP A 22 3.55 0.73 35.03
CA ASP A 22 2.47 -0.22 35.25
C ASP A 22 1.85 -0.68 33.91
N LYS A 23 1.58 -1.98 33.79
CA LYS A 23 1.03 -2.58 32.58
C LYS A 23 -0.31 -1.93 32.16
N LYS A 24 -1.18 -1.61 33.13
CA LYS A 24 -2.46 -0.96 32.84
C LYS A 24 -2.26 0.41 32.23
N LYS A 25 -1.38 1.23 32.81
CA LYS A 25 -1.03 2.56 32.29
C LYS A 25 -0.43 2.49 30.89
N LEU A 26 0.41 1.47 30.61
CA LEU A 26 0.99 1.24 29.30
C LEU A 26 -0.09 0.94 28.25
N LEU A 27 -1.05 0.05 28.56
CA LEU A 27 -2.15 -0.29 27.66
C LEU A 27 -3.08 0.91 27.40
N GLU A 28 -3.44 1.65 28.44
CA GLU A 28 -4.26 2.86 28.30
C GLU A 28 -3.56 3.94 27.47
N THR A 29 -2.25 4.08 27.62
CA THR A 29 -1.47 5.01 26.80
C THR A 29 -1.40 4.54 25.35
N ALA A 30 -1.16 3.25 25.10
CA ALA A 30 -1.14 2.70 23.74
C ALA A 30 -2.46 2.99 22.98
N ALA A 31 -3.61 2.80 23.65
CA ALA A 31 -4.92 3.09 23.08
C ALA A 31 -5.11 4.57 22.68
N LYS A 32 -4.50 5.53 23.40
CA LYS A 32 -4.55 6.95 23.06
C LYS A 32 -3.81 7.28 21.76
N PHE A 33 -2.88 6.46 21.34
CA PHE A 33 -2.13 6.66 20.10
C PHE A 33 -2.81 6.07 18.87
N GLU A 34 -3.96 5.42 19.03
CA GLU A 34 -4.81 5.01 17.92
C GLU A 34 -5.61 6.21 17.37
N GLY A 35 -5.86 6.22 16.07
CA GLY A 35 -6.54 7.31 15.40
C GLY A 35 -5.60 8.33 14.77
N GLU A 36 -5.99 9.59 14.77
CA GLU A 36 -5.19 10.67 14.17
C GLU A 36 -4.17 11.22 15.15
N ILE A 37 -2.91 11.21 14.74
CA ILE A 37 -1.78 11.77 15.49
C ILE A 37 -1.07 12.85 14.69
N THR A 38 -0.47 13.81 15.38
CA THR A 38 0.39 14.81 14.73
C THR A 38 1.84 14.48 15.02
N GLN A 39 2.63 14.27 13.95
CA GLN A 39 4.05 14.00 14.06
C GLN A 39 4.89 15.06 13.38
N LEU A 40 5.97 15.49 14.05
CA LEU A 40 7.04 16.27 13.45
C LEU A 40 8.11 15.29 12.93
N PRO A 41 8.45 15.32 11.61
CA PRO A 41 9.50 14.46 11.07
C PRO A 41 10.83 14.60 11.81
N PRO A 42 11.59 13.51 11.99
CA PRO A 42 12.93 13.57 12.60
C PRO A 42 13.84 14.53 11.86
N ALA A 43 14.81 15.14 12.56
CA ALA A 43 15.75 16.14 11.98
C ALA A 43 16.56 15.58 10.79
N LYS A 44 16.85 14.27 10.78
CA LYS A 44 17.59 13.58 9.70
C LYS A 44 16.66 12.98 8.62
N SER A 45 15.41 13.43 8.49
CA SER A 45 14.52 12.95 7.43
C SER A 45 14.73 13.73 6.14
N ALA A 46 14.51 13.06 4.98
CA ALA A 46 14.62 13.68 3.65
C ALA A 46 13.43 14.60 3.29
N VAL A 47 12.49 14.83 4.21
CA VAL A 47 11.30 15.65 3.98
C VAL A 47 11.32 16.92 4.83
N LYS A 48 10.62 17.96 4.35
CA LYS A 48 10.48 19.23 5.07
C LYS A 48 9.95 18.98 6.48
N ARG A 49 10.57 19.60 7.49
CA ARG A 49 10.25 19.42 8.89
C ARG A 49 9.06 20.29 9.30
N GLU A 50 7.87 19.82 8.97
CA GLU A 50 6.60 20.44 9.32
C GLU A 50 5.69 19.41 10.01
N PRO A 51 4.84 19.82 10.95
CA PRO A 51 3.86 18.94 11.57
C PRO A 51 2.98 18.29 10.50
N ARG A 52 2.78 16.99 10.59
CA ARG A 52 1.95 16.24 9.65
C ARG A 52 0.99 15.35 10.42
N GLN A 53 -0.26 15.38 10.02
CA GLN A 53 -1.25 14.43 10.51
C GLN A 53 -0.97 13.05 9.89
N ARG A 54 -1.06 12.03 10.72
CA ARG A 54 -0.92 10.62 10.35
C ARG A 54 -1.93 9.80 11.12
N ARG A 55 -2.34 8.67 10.53
CA ARG A 55 -3.27 7.76 11.16
C ARG A 55 -2.57 6.51 11.64
N VAL A 56 -2.77 6.18 12.91
CA VAL A 56 -2.46 4.88 13.50
C VAL A 56 -3.76 4.09 13.52
N TYR A 57 -3.79 2.97 12.80
CA TYR A 57 -5.01 2.15 12.69
C TYR A 57 -5.22 1.32 13.95
N TYR A 58 -4.13 0.84 14.54
CA TYR A 58 -4.09 0.11 15.81
C TYR A 58 -2.67 0.13 16.38
N PHE A 59 -2.56 -0.03 17.71
CA PHE A 59 -1.30 -0.18 18.44
C PHE A 59 -1.46 -1.23 19.53
N GLU A 60 -0.99 -2.44 19.29
CA GLU A 60 -1.11 -3.60 20.19
C GLU A 60 0.17 -3.84 20.97
N ILE A 61 0.06 -3.98 22.28
CA ILE A 61 1.15 -4.48 23.13
C ILE A 61 1.05 -6.01 23.16
N LEU A 62 2.06 -6.68 22.59
CA LEU A 62 2.09 -8.14 22.51
C LEU A 62 2.70 -8.76 23.77
N GLU A 63 3.82 -8.19 24.26
CA GLU A 63 4.55 -8.71 25.41
C GLU A 63 5.29 -7.59 26.13
N VAL A 64 5.48 -7.75 27.45
CA VAL A 64 6.28 -6.84 28.28
C VAL A 64 7.22 -7.67 29.14
N VAL A 65 8.54 -7.46 28.97
CA VAL A 65 9.57 -8.11 29.76
C VAL A 65 10.46 -7.02 30.37
N GLY A 66 10.29 -6.77 31.68
CA GLY A 66 10.94 -5.64 32.33
C GLY A 66 10.56 -4.32 31.66
N ARG A 67 11.53 -3.63 31.07
CA ARG A 67 11.37 -2.36 30.35
C ARG A 67 11.26 -2.54 28.82
N GLU A 68 11.34 -3.76 28.32
CA GLU A 68 11.18 -4.07 26.91
C GLU A 68 9.71 -4.34 26.59
N VAL A 69 9.18 -3.62 25.64
CA VAL A 69 7.79 -3.72 25.18
C VAL A 69 7.77 -4.17 23.74
N LEU A 70 7.34 -5.40 23.49
CA LEU A 70 7.05 -5.89 22.14
C LEU A 70 5.69 -5.39 21.72
N PHE A 71 5.63 -4.71 20.58
CA PHE A 71 4.40 -4.16 20.05
C PHE A 71 4.20 -4.51 18.58
N LYS A 72 2.94 -4.47 18.14
CA LYS A 72 2.53 -4.49 16.73
C LYS A 72 1.70 -3.25 16.44
N THR A 73 1.93 -2.62 15.29
CA THR A 73 1.18 -1.43 14.90
C THR A 73 0.90 -1.39 13.41
N GLY A 74 -0.32 -0.98 13.06
CA GLY A 74 -0.73 -0.67 11.70
C GLY A 74 -0.86 0.84 11.53
N VAL A 75 -0.21 1.40 10.51
CA VAL A 75 -0.11 2.85 10.34
C VAL A 75 -0.26 3.30 8.90
N GLU A 76 -0.68 4.53 8.73
CA GLU A 76 -0.64 5.23 7.44
C GLU A 76 0.79 5.39 6.92
N ALA A 77 0.94 5.42 5.60
CA ALA A 77 2.23 5.66 4.95
C ALA A 77 2.87 6.97 5.41
N GLY A 78 4.16 6.92 5.72
CA GLY A 78 4.93 8.09 6.17
C GLY A 78 4.83 8.35 7.67
N THR A 79 4.21 7.46 8.46
CA THR A 79 4.27 7.49 9.92
C THR A 79 5.64 7.05 10.40
N TYR A 80 6.24 7.81 11.32
CA TYR A 80 7.56 7.54 11.90
C TYR A 80 7.40 6.73 13.20
N ILE A 81 7.64 5.42 13.13
CA ILE A 81 7.49 4.52 14.29
C ILE A 81 8.46 4.88 15.41
N ARG A 82 9.70 5.31 15.08
CA ARG A 82 10.65 5.82 16.08
C ARG A 82 10.08 7.00 16.87
N LYS A 83 9.41 7.93 16.19
CA LYS A 83 8.76 9.07 16.83
C LYS A 83 7.57 8.62 17.68
N LEU A 84 6.80 7.64 17.21
CA LEU A 84 5.67 7.07 17.94
C LEU A 84 6.12 6.47 19.30
N CYS A 85 7.19 5.65 19.28
CA CYS A 85 7.77 5.12 20.53
C CYS A 85 8.26 6.22 21.49
N HIS A 86 8.91 7.25 20.93
CA HIS A 86 9.37 8.39 21.73
C HIS A 86 8.20 9.14 22.38
N ASP A 87 7.14 9.42 21.62
CA ASP A 87 5.98 10.17 22.10
C ASP A 87 5.20 9.39 23.15
N MET A 88 5.07 8.06 22.99
CA MET A 88 4.53 7.18 24.04
C MET A 88 5.34 7.25 25.32
N GLY A 89 6.68 7.25 25.21
CA GLY A 89 7.54 7.39 26.39
C GLY A 89 7.36 8.73 27.11
N VAL A 90 7.16 9.80 26.36
CA VAL A 90 6.84 11.14 26.93
C VAL A 90 5.49 11.13 27.64
N GLU A 91 4.44 10.57 27.02
CA GLU A 91 3.09 10.47 27.63
C GLU A 91 3.11 9.59 28.88
N LEU A 92 3.92 8.52 28.91
CA LEU A 92 4.13 7.68 30.08
C LEU A 92 4.91 8.39 31.22
N GLY A 93 5.61 9.48 30.91
CA GLY A 93 6.42 10.25 31.84
C GLY A 93 7.80 9.66 32.17
N VAL A 94 8.20 8.59 31.51
CA VAL A 94 9.49 7.89 31.74
C VAL A 94 10.46 8.02 30.59
N GLY A 95 9.99 8.39 29.38
CA GLY A 95 10.75 8.35 28.17
C GLY A 95 10.85 6.94 27.57
N ALA A 96 11.01 6.86 26.25
CA ALA A 96 11.22 5.60 25.55
C ALA A 96 11.98 5.80 24.24
N ASN A 97 12.60 4.72 23.77
CA ASN A 97 13.21 4.66 22.44
C ASN A 97 12.87 3.35 21.73
N MET A 98 12.80 3.40 20.41
CA MET A 98 12.66 2.21 19.57
C MET A 98 14.00 1.47 19.54
N LYS A 99 14.02 0.20 19.93
CA LYS A 99 15.21 -0.66 19.97
C LYS A 99 15.33 -1.51 18.69
N GLN A 100 14.21 -2.10 18.27
CA GLN A 100 14.13 -2.91 17.06
C GLN A 100 12.85 -2.60 16.30
N LEU A 101 12.88 -2.79 14.98
CA LEU A 101 11.70 -2.62 14.13
C LEU A 101 11.78 -3.54 12.92
N ARG A 102 10.67 -4.23 12.63
CA ARG A 102 10.50 -5.08 11.45
C ARG A 102 9.19 -4.72 10.77
N ARG A 103 9.23 -4.41 9.49
CA ARG A 103 8.02 -4.21 8.71
C ARG A 103 7.49 -5.55 8.23
N VAL A 104 6.29 -5.92 8.66
CA VAL A 104 5.66 -7.21 8.36
C VAL A 104 4.61 -7.12 7.24
N ARG A 105 4.14 -5.90 6.90
CA ARG A 105 3.23 -5.67 5.76
C ARG A 105 3.47 -4.30 5.11
N ALA A 106 3.33 -4.24 3.79
CA ALA A 106 3.31 -3.00 3.00
C ALA A 106 2.23 -3.12 1.91
N GLY A 107 1.09 -2.46 2.10
CA GLY A 107 -0.07 -2.62 1.23
C GLY A 107 -0.53 -4.07 1.17
N PRO A 108 -0.68 -4.67 -0.02
CA PRO A 108 -1.11 -6.05 -0.17
C PRO A 108 -0.03 -7.08 0.16
N PHE A 109 1.23 -6.67 0.25
CA PHE A 109 2.36 -7.58 0.46
C PHE A 109 2.66 -7.78 1.94
N THR A 110 2.81 -9.03 2.35
CA THR A 110 3.19 -9.46 3.69
C THR A 110 4.58 -10.09 3.69
N GLU A 111 5.18 -10.16 4.86
CA GLU A 111 6.48 -10.82 5.03
C GLU A 111 6.43 -12.31 4.66
N ALA A 112 5.32 -13.00 4.91
CA ALA A 112 5.13 -14.41 4.57
C ALA A 112 5.29 -14.72 3.06
N THR A 113 5.10 -13.70 2.21
CA THR A 113 5.25 -13.82 0.74
C THR A 113 6.53 -13.17 0.24
N SER A 114 7.42 -12.74 1.13
CA SER A 114 8.71 -12.16 0.77
C SER A 114 9.68 -13.23 0.33
N VAL A 115 10.55 -12.88 -0.60
CA VAL A 115 11.68 -13.69 -1.03
C VAL A 115 12.99 -12.95 -0.76
N THR A 116 14.07 -13.67 -0.59
CA THR A 116 15.39 -13.09 -0.43
C THR A 116 15.98 -12.68 -1.78
N MET A 117 16.97 -11.77 -1.75
CA MET A 117 17.73 -11.42 -2.96
C MET A 117 18.49 -12.61 -3.53
N GLN A 118 18.88 -13.57 -2.68
CA GLN A 118 19.55 -14.78 -3.09
C GLN A 118 18.59 -15.68 -3.89
N GLU A 119 17.40 -15.95 -3.37
CA GLU A 119 16.37 -16.73 -4.09
C GLU A 119 16.02 -16.12 -5.45
N LEU A 120 15.89 -14.78 -5.51
CA LEU A 120 15.66 -14.10 -6.78
C LEU A 120 16.83 -14.28 -7.75
N HIS A 121 18.08 -14.18 -7.27
CA HIS A 121 19.27 -14.34 -8.09
C HIS A 121 19.38 -15.77 -8.63
N GLU A 122 19.20 -16.79 -7.79
CA GLU A 122 19.22 -18.19 -8.19
C GLU A 122 18.14 -18.51 -9.22
N ALA A 123 16.91 -18.03 -9.02
CA ALA A 123 15.81 -18.21 -9.97
C ALA A 123 16.12 -17.55 -11.33
N TRP A 124 16.73 -16.36 -11.31
CA TRP A 124 17.13 -15.64 -12.52
C TRP A 124 18.25 -16.35 -13.27
N MET A 125 19.29 -16.85 -12.56
CA MET A 125 20.40 -17.57 -13.17
C MET A 125 19.92 -18.87 -13.83
N LEU A 126 19.07 -19.65 -13.14
CA LEU A 126 18.48 -20.85 -13.71
C LEU A 126 17.68 -20.57 -14.98
N TYR A 127 16.85 -19.51 -14.94
CA TYR A 127 16.11 -19.08 -16.14
C TYR A 127 17.03 -18.73 -17.30
N LYS A 128 18.11 -17.98 -17.05
CA LYS A 128 19.09 -17.62 -18.09
C LYS A 128 19.79 -18.82 -18.70
N GLU A 129 20.10 -19.83 -17.90
CA GLU A 129 20.85 -21.03 -18.35
C GLU A 129 19.94 -22.06 -19.05
N THR A 130 18.71 -22.23 -18.58
CA THR A 130 17.85 -23.34 -19.01
C THR A 130 16.58 -22.91 -19.73
N GLY A 131 16.20 -21.61 -19.68
CA GLY A 131 14.91 -21.09 -20.14
C GLY A 131 13.72 -21.48 -19.26
N ARG A 132 13.95 -22.14 -18.11
CA ARG A 132 12.88 -22.61 -17.22
C ARG A 132 12.37 -21.48 -16.34
N GLU A 133 11.08 -21.16 -16.42
CA GLU A 133 10.45 -20.02 -15.72
C GLU A 133 9.84 -20.39 -14.35
N GLU A 134 9.75 -21.66 -14.00
CA GLU A 134 8.97 -22.13 -12.85
C GLU A 134 9.43 -21.51 -11.52
N LEU A 135 10.75 -21.40 -11.30
CA LEU A 135 11.29 -20.76 -10.11
C LEU A 135 11.16 -19.23 -10.18
N LEU A 136 11.42 -18.66 -11.35
CA LEU A 136 11.30 -17.20 -11.53
C LEU A 136 9.86 -16.72 -11.27
N ARG A 137 8.85 -17.45 -11.74
CA ARG A 137 7.43 -17.16 -11.51
C ARG A 137 7.00 -17.34 -10.05
N LYS A 138 7.74 -18.06 -9.22
CA LYS A 138 7.50 -18.15 -7.77
C LYS A 138 8.00 -16.92 -7.02
N VAL A 139 9.11 -16.33 -7.47
CA VAL A 139 9.77 -15.21 -6.78
C VAL A 139 9.37 -13.84 -7.35
N VAL A 140 9.00 -13.77 -8.64
CA VAL A 140 8.52 -12.55 -9.30
C VAL A 140 7.01 -12.62 -9.41
N ARG A 141 6.32 -11.73 -8.68
CA ARG A 141 4.85 -11.66 -8.63
C ARG A 141 4.28 -10.89 -9.82
N PRO A 142 3.05 -11.21 -10.26
CA PRO A 142 2.34 -10.43 -11.28
C PRO A 142 2.18 -8.95 -10.84
N VAL A 143 2.17 -8.05 -11.82
CA VAL A 143 1.99 -6.61 -11.56
C VAL A 143 0.61 -6.31 -10.96
N GLU A 144 -0.37 -7.14 -11.23
CA GLU A 144 -1.75 -7.09 -10.71
C GLU A 144 -1.79 -7.17 -9.18
N ASP A 145 -0.87 -7.91 -8.57
CA ASP A 145 -0.75 -7.97 -7.11
C ASP A 145 -0.47 -6.60 -6.48
N GLY A 146 0.20 -5.71 -7.24
CA GLY A 146 0.47 -4.34 -6.81
C GLY A 146 -0.76 -3.44 -6.72
N VAL A 147 -1.88 -3.84 -7.31
CA VAL A 147 -3.13 -3.07 -7.36
C VAL A 147 -4.31 -3.77 -6.67
N LEU A 148 -4.06 -4.85 -5.89
CA LEU A 148 -5.11 -5.60 -5.18
C LEU A 148 -5.99 -4.71 -4.29
N MET A 149 -5.42 -3.65 -3.69
CA MET A 149 -6.13 -2.72 -2.81
C MET A 149 -6.65 -1.46 -3.52
N VAL A 150 -6.51 -1.39 -4.85
CA VAL A 150 -6.95 -0.25 -5.67
C VAL A 150 -8.27 -0.62 -6.33
N PRO A 151 -9.32 0.24 -6.26
CA PRO A 151 -10.58 0.01 -6.95
C PRO A 151 -10.38 -0.23 -8.44
N LYS A 152 -11.07 -1.23 -9.00
CA LYS A 152 -10.91 -1.67 -10.38
C LYS A 152 -12.07 -1.24 -11.25
N VAL A 153 -11.73 -0.87 -12.49
CA VAL A 153 -12.67 -0.63 -13.57
C VAL A 153 -12.26 -1.54 -14.73
N TYR A 154 -13.15 -2.44 -15.12
CA TYR A 154 -12.91 -3.40 -16.21
C TYR A 154 -13.33 -2.79 -17.53
N ALA A 155 -12.38 -2.65 -18.43
CA ALA A 155 -12.61 -2.13 -19.77
C ALA A 155 -13.08 -3.24 -20.72
N LYS A 156 -14.00 -2.91 -21.63
CA LYS A 156 -14.32 -3.77 -22.77
C LYS A 156 -13.10 -3.92 -23.67
N ASP A 157 -12.96 -5.04 -24.34
CA ASP A 157 -11.81 -5.31 -25.24
C ASP A 157 -11.62 -4.23 -26.30
N SER A 158 -12.73 -3.67 -26.83
CA SER A 158 -12.70 -2.57 -27.79
C SER A 158 -12.11 -1.26 -27.25
N ALA A 159 -12.12 -1.05 -25.93
CA ALA A 159 -11.59 0.14 -25.29
C ALA A 159 -10.13 -0.03 -24.86
N VAL A 160 -9.65 -1.26 -24.62
CA VAL A 160 -8.30 -1.54 -24.10
C VAL A 160 -7.23 -0.90 -24.99
N ALA A 161 -7.30 -1.08 -26.30
CA ALA A 161 -6.31 -0.52 -27.23
C ALA A 161 -6.19 1.00 -27.10
N SER A 162 -7.29 1.74 -26.96
CA SER A 162 -7.27 3.19 -26.78
C SER A 162 -6.63 3.58 -25.45
N VAL A 163 -6.93 2.87 -24.36
CA VAL A 163 -6.33 3.09 -23.04
C VAL A 163 -4.82 2.83 -23.05
N THR A 164 -4.34 1.80 -23.77
CA THR A 164 -2.89 1.54 -23.89
C THR A 164 -2.15 2.64 -24.66
N HIS A 165 -2.86 3.50 -25.39
CA HIS A 165 -2.33 4.72 -26.02
C HIS A 165 -2.48 5.97 -25.14
N GLY A 166 -2.96 5.83 -23.92
CA GLY A 166 -3.10 6.92 -22.95
C GLY A 166 -4.46 7.64 -23.00
N ALA A 167 -5.43 7.13 -23.78
CA ALA A 167 -6.78 7.70 -23.78
C ALA A 167 -7.47 7.54 -22.43
N ARG A 168 -8.43 8.43 -22.13
CA ARG A 168 -9.33 8.25 -21.00
C ARG A 168 -10.27 7.07 -21.25
N LEU A 169 -10.67 6.38 -20.21
CA LEU A 169 -11.71 5.37 -20.29
C LEU A 169 -13.07 6.03 -20.07
N GLY A 170 -13.89 6.06 -21.12
CA GLY A 170 -15.26 6.56 -21.03
C GLY A 170 -16.25 5.47 -20.60
N VAL A 171 -17.45 5.87 -20.16
CA VAL A 171 -18.56 4.99 -19.72
C VAL A 171 -18.87 3.90 -20.75
N VAL A 172 -18.93 4.23 -22.04
CA VAL A 172 -19.20 3.28 -23.13
C VAL A 172 -18.19 2.14 -23.19
N GLY A 173 -16.93 2.43 -22.80
CA GLY A 173 -15.83 1.47 -22.78
C GLY A 173 -15.77 0.63 -21.49
N VAL A 174 -16.57 0.92 -20.48
CA VAL A 174 -16.63 0.16 -19.22
C VAL A 174 -17.53 -1.06 -19.36
N ALA A 175 -17.06 -2.20 -18.90
CA ALA A 175 -17.84 -3.43 -18.78
C ALA A 175 -18.31 -3.68 -17.35
N GLN A 176 -17.44 -3.39 -16.36
CA GLN A 176 -17.71 -3.60 -14.95
C GLN A 176 -16.95 -2.58 -14.11
N VAL A 177 -17.48 -2.23 -12.94
CA VAL A 177 -16.85 -1.33 -11.97
C VAL A 177 -17.02 -1.88 -10.55
N GLU A 178 -15.98 -1.76 -9.72
CA GLU A 178 -16.08 -2.08 -8.30
C GLU A 178 -16.81 -0.95 -7.55
N GLU A 179 -17.70 -1.30 -6.62
CA GLU A 179 -18.49 -0.36 -5.80
C GLU A 179 -17.62 0.62 -4.99
N SER A 180 -16.37 0.23 -4.71
CA SER A 180 -15.39 1.05 -3.98
C SER A 180 -14.81 2.20 -4.80
N LEU A 181 -15.11 2.30 -6.11
CA LEU A 181 -14.63 3.40 -6.96
C LEU A 181 -15.18 4.75 -6.47
N ARG A 182 -14.28 5.73 -6.27
CA ARG A 182 -14.66 7.10 -5.88
C ARG A 182 -13.90 8.12 -6.73
N ALA A 183 -14.61 9.14 -7.17
CA ALA A 183 -14.04 10.27 -7.90
C ALA A 183 -12.86 10.90 -7.12
N GLY A 184 -11.81 11.30 -7.83
CA GLY A 184 -10.60 11.86 -7.25
C GLY A 184 -9.66 10.83 -6.58
N LYS A 185 -9.99 9.54 -6.63
CA LYS A 185 -9.13 8.47 -6.09
C LYS A 185 -8.41 7.70 -7.19
N LEU A 186 -7.30 7.08 -6.80
CA LEU A 186 -6.57 6.17 -7.68
C LEU A 186 -7.46 4.97 -8.02
N SER A 187 -7.43 4.56 -9.30
CA SER A 187 -8.13 3.38 -9.81
C SER A 187 -7.24 2.59 -10.77
N ALA A 188 -7.49 1.29 -10.89
CA ALA A 188 -6.85 0.40 -11.84
C ALA A 188 -7.82 0.09 -12.99
N ILE A 189 -7.37 0.27 -14.23
CA ILE A 189 -8.09 -0.17 -15.42
C ILE A 189 -7.61 -1.58 -15.74
N MET A 190 -8.53 -2.54 -15.73
CA MET A 190 -8.29 -3.96 -15.99
C MET A 190 -8.92 -4.37 -17.31
N SER A 191 -8.34 -5.35 -17.99
CA SER A 191 -9.03 -6.07 -19.07
C SER A 191 -10.07 -7.05 -18.49
N LEU A 192 -10.97 -7.58 -19.33
CA LEU A 192 -11.91 -8.63 -18.92
C LEU A 192 -11.22 -9.96 -18.55
N LYS A 193 -9.96 -10.14 -18.93
CA LYS A 193 -9.12 -11.28 -18.53
C LYS A 193 -8.41 -11.07 -17.19
N GLY A 194 -8.59 -9.90 -16.56
CA GLY A 194 -7.95 -9.57 -15.28
C GLY A 194 -6.53 -9.03 -15.41
N GLU A 195 -6.09 -8.62 -16.60
CA GLU A 195 -4.78 -8.02 -16.84
C GLU A 195 -4.80 -6.52 -16.52
N LEU A 196 -3.75 -6.02 -15.89
CA LEU A 196 -3.62 -4.59 -15.59
C LEU A 196 -3.27 -3.79 -16.86
N VAL A 197 -4.23 -3.03 -17.38
CA VAL A 197 -4.04 -2.18 -18.56
C VAL A 197 -3.36 -0.86 -18.20
N ALA A 198 -3.89 -0.16 -17.20
CA ALA A 198 -3.38 1.15 -16.78
C ALA A 198 -3.78 1.48 -15.34
N ILE A 199 -3.15 2.50 -14.78
CA ILE A 199 -3.53 3.13 -13.51
C ILE A 199 -3.92 4.57 -13.83
N GLY A 200 -4.97 5.07 -13.18
CA GLY A 200 -5.45 6.42 -13.41
C GLY A 200 -6.24 7.00 -12.25
N LEU A 201 -6.71 8.22 -12.45
CA LEU A 201 -7.58 8.92 -11.51
C LEU A 201 -9.04 8.69 -11.91
N ALA A 202 -9.85 8.16 -10.99
CA ALA A 202 -11.30 8.07 -11.20
C ALA A 202 -11.90 9.48 -11.27
N LEU A 203 -12.76 9.70 -12.24
CA LEU A 203 -13.47 10.97 -12.46
C LEU A 203 -14.93 10.89 -12.01
N MET A 204 -15.45 9.68 -11.79
CA MET A 204 -16.82 9.40 -11.36
C MET A 204 -16.81 8.40 -10.20
N ASP A 205 -17.87 8.42 -9.40
CA ASP A 205 -18.19 7.37 -8.44
C ASP A 205 -18.80 6.15 -9.17
N ALA A 206 -18.69 4.96 -8.57
CA ALA A 206 -19.21 3.73 -9.16
C ALA A 206 -20.70 3.83 -9.53
N GLU A 207 -21.48 4.49 -8.69
CA GLU A 207 -22.93 4.67 -8.91
C GLU A 207 -23.24 5.51 -10.17
N ASP A 208 -22.43 6.53 -10.44
CA ASP A 208 -22.62 7.40 -11.63
C ASP A 208 -22.23 6.67 -12.91
N VAL A 209 -21.17 5.83 -12.84
CA VAL A 209 -20.75 5.00 -14.00
C VAL A 209 -21.89 4.08 -14.47
N VAL A 210 -22.70 3.56 -13.54
CA VAL A 210 -23.82 2.67 -13.88
C VAL A 210 -25.05 3.42 -14.42
N LYS A 211 -25.24 4.67 -13.99
CA LYS A 211 -26.42 5.48 -14.32
C LYS A 211 -26.27 6.27 -15.62
N LEU A 212 -25.02 6.67 -15.93
CA LEU A 212 -24.76 7.55 -17.06
C LEU A 212 -24.48 6.77 -18.35
N TRP A 213 -24.79 7.36 -19.48
CA TRP A 213 -24.57 6.78 -20.81
C TRP A 213 -23.30 7.31 -21.49
N GLU A 214 -22.79 8.45 -20.99
CA GLU A 214 -21.60 9.11 -21.54
C GLU A 214 -20.78 9.77 -20.44
N GLY A 215 -19.53 10.11 -20.73
CA GLY A 215 -18.59 10.78 -19.85
C GLY A 215 -17.33 9.95 -19.60
N ASP A 216 -16.33 10.61 -19.05
CA ASP A 216 -15.03 10.00 -18.71
C ASP A 216 -15.07 9.38 -17.30
N VAL A 217 -14.76 8.10 -17.18
CA VAL A 217 -14.74 7.36 -15.90
C VAL A 217 -13.36 7.41 -15.26
N VAL A 218 -12.30 7.19 -16.06
CA VAL A 218 -10.92 7.20 -15.56
C VAL A 218 -10.04 8.02 -16.49
N LYS A 219 -9.34 8.99 -15.93
CA LYS A 219 -8.22 9.67 -16.58
C LYS A 219 -6.97 8.81 -16.42
N THR A 220 -6.50 8.23 -17.53
CA THR A 220 -5.27 7.44 -17.56
C THR A 220 -4.07 8.30 -17.15
N ASP A 221 -3.32 7.84 -16.15
CA ASP A 221 -2.09 8.47 -15.66
C ASP A 221 -0.86 7.68 -16.11
N ARG A 222 -0.90 6.36 -15.95
CA ARG A 222 0.19 5.49 -16.35
C ARG A 222 -0.31 4.21 -16.99
N VAL A 223 0.09 3.99 -18.24
CA VAL A 223 -0.12 2.74 -18.96
C VAL A 223 0.89 1.68 -18.49
N VAL A 224 0.42 0.46 -18.28
CA VAL A 224 1.20 -0.71 -17.84
C VAL A 224 1.28 -1.76 -18.94
N MET A 225 0.14 -2.07 -19.57
CA MET A 225 0.06 -3.04 -20.66
C MET A 225 0.77 -2.54 -21.92
N GLU A 226 1.47 -3.42 -22.60
CA GLU A 226 2.11 -3.11 -23.88
C GLU A 226 1.07 -2.81 -24.97
N LYS A 227 1.45 -1.93 -25.90
CA LYS A 227 0.62 -1.60 -27.07
C LYS A 227 0.54 -2.80 -28.02
N GLY A 228 -0.62 -3.01 -28.63
CA GLY A 228 -0.82 -4.06 -29.63
C GLY A 228 -1.22 -5.42 -29.07
N VAL A 229 -1.32 -5.58 -27.74
CA VAL A 229 -1.85 -6.80 -27.11
C VAL A 229 -3.33 -6.99 -27.46
N TYR A 230 -4.09 -5.90 -27.52
CA TYR A 230 -5.48 -5.87 -27.97
C TYR A 230 -5.60 -5.18 -29.32
N PRO A 231 -6.46 -5.67 -30.25
CA PRO A 231 -6.70 -5.01 -31.53
C PRO A 231 -7.35 -3.64 -31.31
N ARG A 232 -7.09 -2.70 -32.20
CA ARG A 232 -7.85 -1.44 -32.20
C ARG A 232 -9.31 -1.75 -32.50
N GLY A 233 -10.21 -1.34 -31.60
CA GLY A 233 -11.65 -1.40 -31.86
C GLY A 233 -12.03 -0.51 -33.05
N TRP A 234 -13.07 -0.94 -33.75
CA TRP A 234 -13.69 -0.20 -34.82
C TRP A 234 -14.51 0.96 -34.28
#